data_fe91a8961c7045e6bda47298168921b4
#
_entry.id   fe91a8961c7045e6bda47298168921b4
#
_cell.length_a   1.000
_cell.length_b   1.000
_cell.length_c   1.000
_cell.angle_alpha   90.00
_cell.angle_beta   90.00
_cell.angle_gamma   90.00
#
_symmetry.space_group_name_H-M   'P 1'
#
loop_
_entity.id
_entity.type
_entity.pdbx_description
1 polymer ?
#
loop_
_entity_poly.entity_id
_entity_poly.type
_entity_poly.pdbx_seq_one_letter_code
_entity_poly.pdbx_strand_id
1 'polypeptide(L)'
;MIGSEDPKAKAFGSFGLGAVLFYPQGVIYNERYLHIGEGTMVGPNVCLTAGISPDQVMLSDPVVRIGRRCTIGRGSHIVGHWSIEVGDDVQTGPYVYITDQNHSYLDPDEPIGLQTPIEAGVRIGAGSWLGANVVVLPGAEIGEHVVVGAGSVVHGQFPDRCVIAGVPARIVKRYVDGQGWVAEPTS
;
A
#
# COMPACT_ATOMS: atom_id res chain seq x y z
N MET A 1 2.56 20.68 -8.12
CA MET A 1 1.79 19.43 -8.03
C MET A 1 1.53 18.90 -9.43
N ILE A 2 1.31 17.59 -9.57
CA ILE A 2 0.74 17.00 -10.79
C ILE A 2 -0.73 16.78 -10.51
N GLY A 3 -1.61 17.41 -11.30
CA GLY A 3 -3.04 17.17 -11.26
C GLY A 3 -3.50 16.41 -12.50
N SER A 4 -4.79 16.03 -12.58
CA SER A 4 -5.35 15.25 -13.69
C SER A 4 -5.21 15.92 -15.08
N GLU A 5 -5.09 17.25 -15.12
CA GLU A 5 -4.90 18.02 -16.36
C GLU A 5 -3.41 18.21 -16.74
N ASP A 6 -2.49 17.82 -15.87
CA ASP A 6 -1.05 17.93 -16.14
C ASP A 6 -0.64 16.91 -17.21
N PRO A 7 0.14 17.31 -18.25
CA PRO A 7 0.64 16.36 -19.23
C PRO A 7 1.36 15.14 -18.65
N LYS A 8 2.02 15.28 -17.51
CA LYS A 8 2.68 14.17 -16.81
C LYS A 8 1.71 13.11 -16.31
N ALA A 9 0.45 13.47 -16.04
CA ALA A 9 -0.57 12.50 -15.64
C ALA A 9 -0.85 11.45 -16.73
N LYS A 10 -0.58 11.78 -18.00
CA LYS A 10 -0.77 10.86 -19.13
C LYS A 10 0.23 9.70 -19.17
N ALA A 11 1.31 9.78 -18.39
CA ALA A 11 2.27 8.67 -18.27
C ALA A 11 1.74 7.52 -17.42
N PHE A 12 0.79 7.82 -16.53
CA PHE A 12 0.18 6.81 -15.65
C PHE A 12 -0.80 5.90 -16.44
N GLY A 13 -0.90 4.65 -16.01
CA GLY A 13 -1.90 3.72 -16.57
C GLY A 13 -3.32 4.26 -16.44
N SER A 14 -3.64 4.88 -15.29
CA SER A 14 -4.79 5.76 -15.15
C SER A 14 -4.53 6.84 -14.09
N PHE A 15 -5.09 8.03 -14.31
CA PHE A 15 -5.00 9.14 -13.36
C PHE A 15 -6.36 9.83 -13.30
N GLY A 16 -7.11 9.56 -12.22
CA GLY A 16 -8.51 9.96 -12.08
C GLY A 16 -8.70 11.48 -11.98
N LEU A 17 -9.91 11.93 -12.34
CA LEU A 17 -10.30 13.33 -12.23
C LEU A 17 -10.12 13.83 -10.80
N GLY A 18 -9.51 15.00 -10.61
CA GLY A 18 -9.25 15.57 -9.29
C GLY A 18 -8.18 14.85 -8.47
N ALA A 19 -7.53 13.79 -9.01
CA ALA A 19 -6.37 13.22 -8.37
C ALA A 19 -5.19 14.20 -8.40
N VAL A 20 -4.33 14.16 -7.37
CA VAL A 20 -3.20 15.07 -7.25
C VAL A 20 -2.00 14.43 -6.55
N LEU A 21 -0.79 14.66 -7.12
CA LEU A 21 0.48 14.38 -6.46
C LEU A 21 1.13 15.70 -6.04
N PHE A 22 1.39 15.84 -4.75
CA PHE A 22 2.00 17.05 -4.20
C PHE A 22 3.52 17.07 -4.36
N TYR A 23 4.11 18.24 -4.48
CA TYR A 23 5.56 18.46 -4.51
C TYR A 23 6.14 18.62 -3.10
N PRO A 24 7.46 18.31 -2.92
CA PRO A 24 8.32 17.60 -3.85
C PRO A 24 7.87 16.14 -4.02
N GLN A 25 8.04 15.61 -5.23
CA GLN A 25 7.76 14.21 -5.49
C GLN A 25 8.89 13.33 -4.97
N GLY A 26 8.57 12.12 -4.54
CA GLY A 26 9.54 11.06 -4.36
C GLY A 26 9.91 10.41 -5.69
N VAL A 27 10.46 9.22 -5.62
CA VAL A 27 10.79 8.44 -6.81
C VAL A 27 9.50 7.87 -7.42
N ILE A 28 9.27 8.15 -8.70
CA ILE A 28 8.17 7.58 -9.46
C ILE A 28 8.75 7.04 -10.75
N TYR A 29 8.51 5.77 -11.06
CA TYR A 29 8.85 5.19 -12.34
C TYR A 29 7.93 4.05 -12.74
N ASN A 30 7.90 3.75 -14.05
CA ASN A 30 7.02 2.77 -14.68
C ASN A 30 5.53 3.14 -14.47
N GLU A 31 5.21 4.43 -14.60
CA GLU A 31 3.92 5.05 -14.34
C GLU A 31 2.78 4.37 -15.10
N ARG A 32 3.05 3.79 -16.26
CA ARG A 32 2.04 3.05 -17.04
C ARG A 32 1.38 1.90 -16.25
N TYR A 33 2.05 1.38 -15.23
CA TYR A 33 1.54 0.32 -14.37
C TYR A 33 0.99 0.81 -13.03
N LEU A 34 0.99 2.15 -12.84
CA LEU A 34 0.45 2.81 -11.67
C LEU A 34 -0.91 3.41 -12.00
N HIS A 35 -1.95 2.95 -11.31
CA HIS A 35 -3.32 3.42 -11.51
C HIS A 35 -3.79 4.18 -10.27
N ILE A 36 -4.18 5.44 -10.45
CA ILE A 36 -4.62 6.33 -9.37
C ILE A 36 -6.06 6.72 -9.60
N GLY A 37 -6.92 6.44 -8.63
CA GLY A 37 -8.35 6.72 -8.69
C GLY A 37 -8.70 8.20 -8.51
N GLU A 38 -9.94 8.53 -8.87
CA GLU A 38 -10.52 9.86 -8.79
C GLU A 38 -10.41 10.47 -7.38
N GLY A 39 -10.07 11.74 -7.29
CA GLY A 39 -10.03 12.51 -6.04
C GLY A 39 -8.94 12.06 -5.05
N THR A 40 -8.05 11.17 -5.46
CA THR A 40 -6.97 10.67 -4.58
C THR A 40 -5.85 11.69 -4.45
N MET A 41 -5.41 11.91 -3.21
CA MET A 41 -4.32 12.81 -2.86
C MET A 41 -3.08 12.03 -2.45
N VAL A 42 -1.97 12.24 -3.17
CA VAL A 42 -0.67 11.66 -2.85
C VAL A 42 0.24 12.75 -2.30
N GLY A 43 0.66 12.59 -1.06
CA GLY A 43 1.46 13.57 -0.32
C GLY A 43 2.86 13.78 -0.89
N PRO A 44 3.59 14.79 -0.39
CA PRO A 44 4.95 15.06 -0.85
C PRO A 44 5.92 13.94 -0.43
N ASN A 45 6.98 13.76 -1.22
CA ASN A 45 8.04 12.76 -1.04
C ASN A 45 7.52 11.30 -1.04
N VAL A 46 6.34 11.05 -1.60
CA VAL A 46 5.82 9.69 -1.77
C VAL A 46 6.51 9.05 -2.96
N CYS A 47 7.01 7.82 -2.77
CA CYS A 47 7.56 6.98 -3.83
C CYS A 47 6.48 6.00 -4.32
N LEU A 48 6.27 5.97 -5.64
CA LEU A 48 5.35 5.05 -6.31
C LEU A 48 6.11 4.36 -7.43
N THR A 49 6.36 3.07 -7.30
CA THR A 49 7.17 2.35 -8.29
C THR A 49 6.55 1.02 -8.66
N ALA A 50 6.69 0.65 -9.92
CA ALA A 50 6.42 -0.69 -10.42
C ALA A 50 7.72 -1.30 -10.94
N GLY A 51 8.13 -2.44 -10.35
CA GLY A 51 9.41 -3.08 -10.64
C GLY A 51 10.59 -2.46 -9.86
N ILE A 52 11.81 -2.93 -10.16
CA ILE A 52 13.06 -2.55 -9.47
C ILE A 52 13.88 -1.50 -10.21
N SER A 53 13.56 -1.24 -11.46
CA SER A 53 14.30 -0.27 -12.28
C SER A 53 13.35 0.45 -13.25
N PRO A 54 13.71 1.68 -13.69
CA PRO A 54 12.99 2.35 -14.76
C PRO A 54 12.93 1.50 -16.04
N ASP A 55 11.88 1.68 -16.83
CA ASP A 55 11.63 1.02 -18.13
C ASP A 55 11.50 -0.52 -18.05
N GLN A 56 11.34 -1.09 -16.87
CA GLN A 56 11.08 -2.51 -16.71
C GLN A 56 9.68 -2.86 -17.25
N VAL A 57 9.62 -3.93 -18.05
CA VAL A 57 8.34 -4.50 -18.51
C VAL A 57 7.81 -5.41 -17.43
N MET A 58 6.60 -5.07 -16.92
CA MET A 58 5.93 -5.85 -15.87
C MET A 58 5.00 -6.89 -16.49
N LEU A 59 4.78 -7.99 -15.77
CA LEU A 59 3.89 -9.07 -16.17
C LEU A 59 2.42 -8.76 -15.86
N SER A 60 2.16 -7.90 -14.88
CA SER A 60 0.81 -7.47 -14.47
C SER A 60 0.58 -6.00 -14.81
N ASP A 61 -0.69 -5.66 -15.09
CA ASP A 61 -1.16 -4.29 -15.30
C ASP A 61 -2.61 -4.18 -14.79
N PRO A 62 -2.86 -3.42 -13.75
CA PRO A 62 -1.91 -2.64 -12.94
C PRO A 62 -1.00 -3.48 -12.06
N VAL A 63 0.20 -2.96 -11.75
CA VAL A 63 1.05 -3.44 -10.65
C VAL A 63 0.64 -2.76 -9.35
N VAL A 64 0.36 -1.46 -9.40
CA VAL A 64 -0.14 -0.70 -8.25
C VAL A 64 -1.45 -0.02 -8.65
N ARG A 65 -2.51 -0.34 -7.91
CA ARG A 65 -3.81 0.34 -8.00
C ARG A 65 -4.11 1.03 -6.68
N ILE A 66 -4.33 2.34 -6.73
CA ILE A 66 -4.84 3.13 -5.61
C ILE A 66 -6.25 3.57 -5.99
N GLY A 67 -7.21 3.24 -5.14
CA GLY A 67 -8.62 3.55 -5.34
C GLY A 67 -8.95 5.04 -5.35
N ARG A 68 -10.22 5.36 -5.28
CA ARG A 68 -10.76 6.72 -5.30
C ARG A 68 -10.72 7.34 -3.90
N ARG A 69 -10.58 8.68 -3.83
CA ARG A 69 -10.67 9.48 -2.59
C ARG A 69 -9.72 9.02 -1.50
N CYS A 70 -8.61 8.40 -1.89
CA CYS A 70 -7.56 8.00 -0.95
C CYS A 70 -6.69 9.20 -0.56
N THR A 71 -6.06 9.09 0.61
CA THR A 71 -5.00 10.00 1.02
C THR A 71 -3.76 9.19 1.35
N ILE A 72 -2.70 9.36 0.57
CA ILE A 72 -1.40 8.72 0.83
C ILE A 72 -0.50 9.74 1.53
N GLY A 73 -0.15 9.44 2.78
CA GLY A 73 0.63 10.33 3.63
C GLY A 73 2.05 10.58 3.12
N ARG A 74 2.60 11.75 3.44
CA ARG A 74 3.95 12.16 3.01
C ARG A 74 5.01 11.11 3.31
N GLY A 75 6.01 10.98 2.43
CA GLY A 75 7.16 10.10 2.63
C GLY A 75 6.83 8.61 2.61
N SER A 76 5.61 8.24 2.22
CA SER A 76 5.24 6.83 2.09
C SER A 76 5.86 6.22 0.83
N HIS A 77 6.08 4.91 0.85
CA HIS A 77 6.61 4.14 -0.28
C HIS A 77 5.64 3.02 -0.63
N ILE A 78 5.18 3.00 -1.87
CA ILE A 78 4.39 1.89 -2.43
C ILE A 78 5.22 1.30 -3.57
N VAL A 79 5.81 0.14 -3.32
CA VAL A 79 6.79 -0.51 -4.18
C VAL A 79 6.21 -1.84 -4.65
N GLY A 80 5.62 -1.84 -5.84
CA GLY A 80 4.96 -3.01 -6.41
C GLY A 80 5.82 -3.75 -7.42
N HIS A 81 5.70 -5.06 -7.44
CA HIS A 81 6.33 -5.94 -8.41
C HIS A 81 5.31 -6.83 -9.11
N TRP A 82 4.28 -7.24 -8.39
CA TRP A 82 3.24 -8.15 -8.87
C TRP A 82 1.85 -7.51 -8.81
N SER A 83 1.33 -7.23 -7.59
CA SER A 83 0.00 -6.65 -7.40
C SER A 83 -0.13 -5.99 -6.03
N ILE A 84 -0.33 -4.68 -5.99
CA ILE A 84 -0.73 -3.94 -4.79
C ILE A 84 -2.07 -3.26 -5.08
N GLU A 85 -3.10 -3.65 -4.35
CA GLU A 85 -4.44 -3.08 -4.44
C GLU A 85 -4.80 -2.30 -3.17
N VAL A 86 -5.00 -1.01 -3.30
CA VAL A 86 -5.53 -0.13 -2.25
C VAL A 86 -6.96 0.26 -2.65
N GLY A 87 -7.92 -0.11 -1.82
CA GLY A 87 -9.35 0.18 -2.04
C GLY A 87 -9.69 1.66 -2.00
N ASP A 88 -10.96 1.99 -2.23
CA ASP A 88 -11.47 3.36 -2.15
C ASP A 88 -11.44 3.88 -0.72
N ASP A 89 -11.37 5.20 -0.54
CA ASP A 89 -11.48 5.89 0.75
C ASP A 89 -10.42 5.45 1.80
N VAL A 90 -9.30 4.88 1.37
CA VAL A 90 -8.20 4.49 2.25
C VAL A 90 -7.38 5.72 2.62
N GLN A 91 -7.06 5.85 3.90
CA GLN A 91 -6.18 6.90 4.40
C GLN A 91 -4.91 6.30 5.00
N THR A 92 -3.76 6.88 4.68
CA THR A 92 -2.51 6.52 5.33
C THR A 92 -1.89 7.71 6.06
N GLY A 93 -1.34 7.43 7.24
CA GLY A 93 -0.44 8.34 7.91
C GLY A 93 0.88 8.51 7.11
N PRO A 94 1.80 9.34 7.60
CA PRO A 94 3.10 9.52 6.95
C PRO A 94 3.98 8.27 7.08
N TYR A 95 4.90 8.11 6.11
CA TYR A 95 5.96 7.09 6.13
C TYR A 95 5.44 5.65 6.20
N VAL A 96 4.32 5.37 5.55
CA VAL A 96 3.83 4.00 5.36
C VAL A 96 4.64 3.33 4.25
N TYR A 97 5.07 2.08 4.48
CA TYR A 97 5.76 1.26 3.50
C TYR A 97 4.86 0.08 3.09
N ILE A 98 4.62 -0.08 1.80
CA ILE A 98 3.83 -1.18 1.24
C ILE A 98 4.64 -1.84 0.15
N THR A 99 4.83 -3.15 0.24
CA THR A 99 5.50 -3.94 -0.80
C THR A 99 4.88 -5.33 -0.94
N ASP A 100 4.90 -5.86 -2.14
CA ASP A 100 4.44 -7.20 -2.49
C ASP A 100 5.59 -8.17 -2.81
N GLN A 101 6.84 -7.75 -2.55
CA GLN A 101 8.03 -8.55 -2.81
C GLN A 101 8.96 -8.56 -1.59
N ASN A 102 9.57 -9.74 -1.34
CA ASN A 102 10.69 -9.91 -0.42
C ASN A 102 11.84 -10.65 -1.10
N HIS A 103 13.07 -10.44 -0.61
CA HIS A 103 14.18 -11.30 -0.97
C HIS A 103 13.97 -12.72 -0.41
N SER A 104 14.29 -13.73 -1.21
CA SER A 104 14.42 -15.10 -0.72
C SER A 104 15.68 -15.24 0.13
N TYR A 105 15.60 -16.09 1.16
CA TYR A 105 16.72 -16.49 2.03
C TYR A 105 16.67 -17.98 2.31
N LEU A 106 16.03 -18.74 1.40
CA LEU A 106 15.79 -20.18 1.59
C LEU A 106 17.05 -21.01 1.46
N ASP A 107 17.98 -20.56 0.62
CA ASP A 107 19.29 -21.21 0.50
C ASP A 107 20.31 -20.48 1.38
N PRO A 108 20.80 -21.13 2.48
CA PRO A 108 21.76 -20.50 3.38
C PRO A 108 23.16 -20.36 2.78
N ASP A 109 23.46 -21.08 1.70
CA ASP A 109 24.77 -21.08 1.04
C ASP A 109 24.84 -20.08 -0.13
N GLU A 110 23.68 -19.54 -0.58
CA GLU A 110 23.61 -18.54 -1.62
C GLU A 110 23.38 -17.13 -1.03
N PRO A 111 24.13 -16.10 -1.45
CA PRO A 111 23.86 -14.72 -1.05
C PRO A 111 22.42 -14.31 -1.34
N ILE A 112 21.74 -13.70 -0.35
CA ILE A 112 20.32 -13.31 -0.45
C ILE A 112 20.01 -12.50 -1.71
N GLY A 113 20.89 -11.58 -2.11
CA GLY A 113 20.70 -10.75 -3.29
C GLY A 113 20.78 -11.48 -4.64
N LEU A 114 21.22 -12.74 -4.65
CA LEU A 114 21.28 -13.58 -5.86
C LEU A 114 20.10 -14.56 -5.95
N GLN A 115 19.40 -14.79 -4.84
CA GLN A 115 18.24 -15.67 -4.81
C GLN A 115 17.04 -15.00 -5.49
N THR A 116 16.21 -15.82 -6.15
CA THR A 116 14.97 -15.33 -6.79
C THR A 116 14.03 -14.75 -5.73
N PRO A 117 13.61 -13.49 -5.87
CA PRO A 117 12.66 -12.86 -4.95
C PRO A 117 11.33 -13.62 -4.87
N ILE A 118 10.65 -13.47 -3.74
CA ILE A 118 9.31 -14.03 -3.51
C ILE A 118 8.30 -12.91 -3.62
N GLU A 119 7.29 -13.10 -4.48
CA GLU A 119 6.22 -12.13 -4.71
C GLU A 119 4.90 -12.68 -4.17
N ALA A 120 4.15 -11.84 -3.47
CA ALA A 120 2.81 -12.15 -3.00
C ALA A 120 1.98 -10.86 -2.92
N GLY A 121 0.87 -10.82 -3.65
CA GLY A 121 0.03 -9.63 -3.76
C GLY A 121 -0.41 -9.07 -2.42
N VAL A 122 -0.62 -7.76 -2.35
CA VAL A 122 -1.11 -7.03 -1.18
C VAL A 122 -2.47 -6.45 -1.50
N ARG A 123 -3.42 -6.60 -0.57
CA ARG A 123 -4.74 -5.99 -0.65
C ARG A 123 -5.08 -5.21 0.61
N ILE A 124 -5.55 -3.98 0.44
CA ILE A 124 -6.05 -3.12 1.51
C ILE A 124 -7.48 -2.74 1.18
N GLY A 125 -8.43 -3.19 2.00
CA GLY A 125 -9.85 -2.97 1.81
C GLY A 125 -10.27 -1.51 1.98
N ALA A 126 -11.39 -1.16 1.35
CA ALA A 126 -11.93 0.19 1.32
C ALA A 126 -12.21 0.75 2.72
N GLY A 127 -12.10 2.08 2.88
CA GLY A 127 -12.40 2.78 4.13
C GLY A 127 -11.41 2.49 5.27
N SER A 128 -10.30 1.84 5.00
CA SER A 128 -9.29 1.50 6.02
C SER A 128 -8.35 2.67 6.31
N TRP A 129 -7.80 2.69 7.52
CA TRP A 129 -6.82 3.69 7.96
C TRP A 129 -5.55 3.02 8.47
N LEU A 130 -4.42 3.36 7.84
CA LEU A 130 -3.09 2.94 8.26
C LEU A 130 -2.42 4.09 9.01
N GLY A 131 -2.05 3.86 10.26
CA GLY A 131 -1.30 4.82 11.07
C GLY A 131 0.09 5.11 10.51
N ALA A 132 0.76 6.11 11.08
CA ALA A 132 2.12 6.47 10.67
C ALA A 132 3.11 5.30 10.85
N ASN A 133 4.11 5.21 9.94
CA ASN A 133 5.17 4.19 9.98
C ASN A 133 4.67 2.73 9.95
N VAL A 134 3.49 2.48 9.42
CA VAL A 134 3.01 1.12 9.19
C VAL A 134 3.80 0.49 8.04
N VAL A 135 4.18 -0.77 8.20
CA VAL A 135 4.81 -1.60 7.17
C VAL A 135 3.84 -2.70 6.78
N VAL A 136 3.49 -2.78 5.49
CA VAL A 136 2.65 -3.83 4.91
C VAL A 136 3.53 -4.72 4.04
N LEU A 137 3.61 -5.99 4.43
CA LEU A 137 4.50 -6.99 3.81
C LEU A 137 3.75 -7.83 2.75
N PRO A 138 4.49 -8.53 1.88
CA PRO A 138 3.92 -9.39 0.84
C PRO A 138 2.90 -10.38 1.39
N GLY A 139 1.81 -10.58 0.66
CA GLY A 139 0.71 -11.46 1.03
C GLY A 139 -0.24 -10.92 2.11
N ALA A 140 -0.10 -9.66 2.50
CA ALA A 140 -1.03 -9.05 3.44
C ALA A 140 -2.39 -8.78 2.78
N GLU A 141 -3.46 -9.28 3.41
CA GLU A 141 -4.84 -9.01 3.04
C GLU A 141 -5.54 -8.32 4.22
N ILE A 142 -5.79 -7.03 4.08
CA ILE A 142 -6.48 -6.19 5.07
C ILE A 142 -7.91 -5.99 4.56
N GLY A 143 -8.90 -6.38 5.36
CA GLY A 143 -10.31 -6.20 5.04
C GLY A 143 -10.76 -4.75 4.96
N GLU A 144 -12.06 -4.54 4.81
CA GLU A 144 -12.66 -3.21 4.76
C GLU A 144 -12.81 -2.60 6.16
N HIS A 145 -12.73 -1.26 6.25
CA HIS A 145 -12.89 -0.51 7.51
C HIS A 145 -11.96 -1.00 8.63
N VAL A 146 -10.73 -1.36 8.28
CA VAL A 146 -9.70 -1.78 9.25
C VAL A 146 -8.87 -0.57 9.69
N VAL A 147 -8.57 -0.50 10.97
CA VAL A 147 -7.61 0.45 11.54
C VAL A 147 -6.31 -0.27 11.85
N VAL A 148 -5.21 0.21 11.26
CA VAL A 148 -3.87 -0.30 11.55
C VAL A 148 -3.14 0.69 12.45
N GLY A 149 -2.80 0.29 13.67
CA GLY A 149 -2.07 1.12 14.63
C GLY A 149 -0.69 1.54 14.09
N ALA A 150 -0.26 2.75 14.44
CA ALA A 150 1.04 3.29 14.01
C ALA A 150 2.21 2.37 14.39
N GLY A 151 3.22 2.28 13.52
CA GLY A 151 4.41 1.44 13.73
C GLY A 151 4.17 -0.06 13.60
N SER A 152 3.00 -0.50 13.18
CA SER A 152 2.70 -1.94 13.02
C SER A 152 3.38 -2.55 11.80
N VAL A 153 3.73 -3.83 11.89
CA VAL A 153 4.18 -4.66 10.77
C VAL A 153 3.09 -5.68 10.45
N VAL A 154 2.49 -5.52 9.26
CA VAL A 154 1.30 -6.26 8.84
C VAL A 154 1.69 -7.32 7.82
N HIS A 155 1.37 -8.58 8.10
CA HIS A 155 1.40 -9.68 7.15
C HIS A 155 0.27 -10.67 7.48
N GLY A 156 -0.20 -11.44 6.48
CA GLY A 156 -1.32 -12.37 6.64
C GLY A 156 -2.67 -11.68 6.48
N GLN A 157 -3.74 -12.35 6.91
CA GLN A 157 -5.12 -11.97 6.60
C GLN A 157 -5.83 -11.39 7.83
N PHE A 158 -6.52 -10.28 7.63
CA PHE A 158 -7.31 -9.61 8.66
C PHE A 158 -8.72 -9.32 8.15
N PRO A 159 -9.77 -9.69 8.91
CA PRO A 159 -11.15 -9.49 8.49
C PRO A 159 -11.54 -8.02 8.53
N ASP A 160 -12.70 -7.73 7.94
CA ASP A 160 -13.31 -6.40 8.00
C ASP A 160 -13.56 -5.94 9.44
N ARG A 161 -13.63 -4.62 9.62
CA ARG A 161 -14.08 -3.97 10.87
C ARG A 161 -13.30 -4.43 12.09
N CYS A 162 -11.97 -4.41 11.99
CA CYS A 162 -11.11 -4.67 13.15
C CYS A 162 -10.07 -3.58 13.33
N VAL A 163 -9.47 -3.54 14.49
CA VAL A 163 -8.28 -2.76 14.79
C VAL A 163 -7.14 -3.74 14.98
N ILE A 164 -6.07 -3.53 14.22
CA ILE A 164 -4.85 -4.34 14.33
C ILE A 164 -3.68 -3.48 14.75
N ALA A 165 -2.77 -4.03 15.53
CA ALA A 165 -1.57 -3.31 15.99
C ALA A 165 -0.46 -4.28 16.36
N GLY A 166 0.79 -3.77 16.38
CA GLY A 166 1.97 -4.48 16.88
C GLY A 166 2.92 -4.99 15.80
N VAL A 167 4.01 -5.64 16.25
CA VAL A 167 5.06 -6.24 15.43
C VAL A 167 5.30 -7.68 15.92
N PRO A 168 4.77 -8.67 15.22
CA PRO A 168 3.83 -8.59 14.10
C PRO A 168 2.44 -8.12 14.55
N ALA A 169 1.69 -7.51 13.63
CA ALA A 169 0.33 -7.02 13.91
C ALA A 169 -0.61 -8.16 14.32
N ARG A 170 -1.48 -7.86 15.30
CA ARG A 170 -2.55 -8.75 15.77
C ARG A 170 -3.83 -7.94 15.92
N ILE A 171 -4.98 -8.62 15.86
CA ILE A 171 -6.26 -7.97 16.14
C ILE A 171 -6.29 -7.61 17.62
N VAL A 172 -6.58 -6.34 17.90
CA VAL A 172 -6.72 -5.80 19.26
C VAL A 172 -8.15 -5.39 19.58
N LYS A 173 -8.99 -5.15 18.55
CA LYS A 173 -10.42 -4.90 18.69
C LYS A 173 -11.16 -5.43 17.46
N ARG A 174 -12.42 -5.81 17.66
CA ARG A 174 -13.39 -6.10 16.60
C ARG A 174 -14.65 -5.28 16.79
N TYR A 175 -15.28 -4.93 15.68
CA TYR A 175 -16.62 -4.38 15.73
C TYR A 175 -17.62 -5.53 15.84
N VAL A 176 -18.49 -5.45 16.83
CA VAL A 176 -19.57 -6.43 17.07
C VAL A 176 -20.90 -5.69 16.97
N ASP A 177 -21.80 -6.15 16.12
CA ASP A 177 -23.11 -5.53 15.95
C ASP A 177 -23.86 -5.45 17.28
N GLY A 178 -24.41 -4.29 17.58
CA GLY A 178 -25.12 -4.02 18.84
C GLY A 178 -24.21 -3.76 20.07
N GLN A 179 -22.92 -4.04 19.99
CA GLN A 179 -21.97 -3.79 21.08
C GLN A 179 -20.92 -2.73 20.76
N GLY A 180 -20.69 -2.45 19.45
CA GLY A 180 -19.62 -1.54 18.99
C GLY A 180 -18.24 -2.19 19.00
N TRP A 181 -17.20 -1.39 19.30
CA TRP A 181 -15.81 -1.84 19.30
C TRP A 181 -15.45 -2.56 20.59
N VAL A 182 -15.25 -3.87 20.51
CA VAL A 182 -14.89 -4.75 21.63
C VAL A 182 -13.40 -5.08 21.56
N ALA A 183 -12.71 -4.98 22.70
CA ALA A 183 -11.30 -5.36 22.78
C ALA A 183 -11.14 -6.89 22.71
N GLU A 184 -10.12 -7.34 21.98
CA GLU A 184 -9.68 -8.74 22.04
C GLU A 184 -8.89 -8.98 23.32
N PRO A 185 -9.02 -10.17 23.96
CA PRO A 185 -8.18 -10.52 25.09
C PRO A 185 -6.69 -10.45 24.70
N THR A 186 -5.91 -9.76 25.49
CA THR A 186 -4.43 -9.79 25.35
C THR A 186 -3.95 -11.17 25.80
N SER A 187 -3.44 -11.96 24.84
CA SER A 187 -2.73 -13.22 25.11
C SER A 187 -1.30 -12.93 25.55
#